data_9c5e67b075cc678eb07aed884381d668
#
_entry.id   9c5e67b075cc678eb07aed884381d668
#
_cell.length_a   1.000
_cell.length_b   1.000
_cell.length_c   1.000
_cell.angle_alpha   90.00
_cell.angle_beta   90.00
_cell.angle_gamma   90.00
#
_symmetry.space_group_name_H-M   'P 1'
#
loop_
_entity.id
_entity.type
_entity.pdbx_description
1 polymer ?
#
loop_
_entity_poly.entity_id
_entity_poly.type
_entity_poly.pdbx_seq_one_letter_code
_entity_poly.pdbx_strand_id
1 'polypeptide(L)'
;MRQRLLGGLIATLALVLVSCGGSNGSVGPASKIGAIDIGAMPAQALRDGGTFRWTLDYLPPNFNGNQVDGADRNTADVLGSVLPTLFHAQPDGTVRINEDYLKSAELTSTTPQVVTYTLRDEANWSDGTPISWQDFRAQWQALNGSNKAFLISSSTGYANIGSVTRGISDKQAVVTFATPFSDWQSVFSPLYPTSTNTNPTVFNTAWTQGIPVTAGPFKVAQLDRTANTITMVRDEKWWGRKPRLDRIIFRGIPTLAQFDAVANNETDFVDIGPDLNSFARAQSTAGVTVRKALAPNYRHITFNGKPGTILADQQLRIAIQKGINRQAITQALIGRIVPGVTPLGDHIFMQGQHGYQDNSQATAYDPAAASRMLDQLGWTRQGQGVRSKGGKQLEIRDVIPTQTPVSDQEARQVQQFLAQIGVKVDITPVPLSDFFDKHLIPGNFDITHFSWIGTDFPVSSSGSIYGTRGDTQQNFGGIGDDTINNLYAEANREFDPARKIALANQIDQEIWKTGHSLLLYQRPNVVAVRNGVANFGAFGFADTIYTDIGFTR
;
A
#
# COMPACT_ATOMS: atom_id res chain seq x y z
N MET A 1 62.43 -50.25 14.36
CA MET A 1 62.05 -51.28 15.35
C MET A 1 60.63 -51.05 15.82
N ARG A 2 59.79 -52.07 15.64
CA ARG A 2 58.49 -52.37 16.27
C ARG A 2 57.36 -51.30 16.08
N GLN A 3 56.40 -51.49 15.17
CA GLN A 3 55.26 -52.43 15.15
C GLN A 3 54.32 -52.34 16.37
N ARG A 4 53.07 -51.96 16.15
CA ARG A 4 51.81 -52.73 16.28
C ARG A 4 50.64 -51.75 16.42
N LEU A 5 49.65 -51.75 15.57
CA LEU A 5 48.50 -52.61 15.33
C LEU A 5 47.24 -52.24 16.12
N LEU A 6 46.21 -51.89 15.33
CA LEU A 6 44.79 -52.27 15.36
C LEU A 6 43.87 -51.93 16.55
N GLY A 7 42.74 -51.42 16.19
CA GLY A 7 41.49 -51.48 16.95
C GLY A 7 40.38 -50.65 16.33
N GLY A 8 39.69 -51.21 15.34
CA GLY A 8 38.47 -50.56 14.78
C GLY A 8 37.27 -50.82 15.71
N LEU A 9 36.40 -49.80 15.86
CA LEU A 9 35.05 -50.00 16.35
C LEU A 9 34.05 -49.33 15.37
N ILE A 10 33.30 -50.19 14.67
CA ILE A 10 32.18 -49.81 13.83
C ILE A 10 30.97 -49.61 14.78
N ALA A 11 30.50 -48.39 14.89
CA ALA A 11 29.20 -48.10 15.51
C ALA A 11 28.15 -47.86 14.46
N THR A 12 27.30 -48.84 14.27
CA THR A 12 26.09 -48.82 13.41
C THR A 12 25.06 -47.90 14.07
N LEU A 13 24.78 -46.75 13.47
CA LEU A 13 23.68 -45.88 13.89
C LEU A 13 22.44 -46.21 12.99
N ALA A 14 21.42 -46.75 13.61
CA ALA A 14 20.13 -47.03 12.97
C ALA A 14 19.39 -45.71 12.72
N LEU A 15 19.13 -45.38 11.45
CA LEU A 15 18.21 -44.30 11.06
C LEU A 15 16.77 -44.78 11.30
N VAL A 16 16.08 -44.16 12.24
CA VAL A 16 14.62 -44.23 12.36
C VAL A 16 14.03 -43.15 11.42
N LEU A 17 13.48 -43.58 10.28
CA LEU A 17 12.68 -42.73 9.41
C LEU A 17 11.28 -42.53 10.05
N VAL A 18 11.08 -41.38 10.66
CA VAL A 18 9.74 -40.89 10.98
C VAL A 18 9.24 -40.10 9.77
N SER A 19 8.36 -40.72 9.00
CA SER A 19 7.61 -40.07 7.93
C SER A 19 6.47 -39.26 8.55
N CYS A 20 6.69 -37.94 8.70
CA CYS A 20 5.59 -36.98 8.85
C CYS A 20 5.34 -36.35 7.49
N GLY A 21 4.21 -36.72 6.87
CA GLY A 21 3.70 -36.07 5.67
C GLY A 21 3.30 -34.63 5.98
N GLY A 22 4.17 -33.69 5.63
CA GLY A 22 3.87 -32.26 5.56
C GLY A 22 3.80 -31.86 4.09
N SER A 23 2.68 -31.32 3.67
CA SER A 23 2.48 -30.73 2.35
C SER A 23 3.50 -29.62 2.13
N ASN A 24 4.52 -29.90 1.31
CA ASN A 24 5.44 -28.89 0.83
C ASN A 24 4.72 -27.96 -0.15
N GLY A 25 4.17 -26.85 0.36
CA GLY A 25 3.97 -25.68 -0.47
C GLY A 25 5.34 -25.21 -0.95
N SER A 26 5.62 -25.33 -2.24
CA SER A 26 6.83 -24.82 -2.85
C SER A 26 6.86 -23.31 -2.73
N VAL A 27 7.58 -22.79 -1.75
CA VAL A 27 7.96 -21.38 -1.72
C VAL A 27 8.85 -21.16 -2.96
N GLY A 28 8.34 -20.41 -3.93
CA GLY A 28 9.11 -20.00 -5.10
C GLY A 28 10.41 -19.29 -4.66
N PRO A 29 11.44 -19.22 -5.52
CA PRO A 29 12.70 -18.60 -5.16
C PRO A 29 12.44 -17.16 -4.73
N ALA A 30 12.73 -16.83 -3.48
CA ALA A 30 12.62 -15.50 -2.93
C ALA A 30 13.34 -14.51 -3.85
N SER A 31 12.68 -13.40 -4.17
CA SER A 31 13.30 -12.28 -4.88
C SER A 31 14.62 -11.91 -4.20
N LYS A 32 15.67 -11.66 -4.99
CA LYS A 32 16.97 -11.21 -4.47
C LYS A 32 16.97 -9.76 -3.99
N ILE A 33 15.81 -9.09 -3.96
CA ILE A 33 15.64 -7.75 -3.44
C ILE A 33 15.45 -7.85 -1.91
N GLY A 34 16.19 -7.02 -1.16
CA GLY A 34 16.08 -6.94 0.30
C GLY A 34 14.76 -6.32 0.77
N ALA A 35 14.46 -6.47 2.05
CA ALA A 35 13.30 -5.84 2.67
C ALA A 35 13.40 -4.31 2.69
N ILE A 36 14.61 -3.76 2.72
CA ILE A 36 14.91 -2.33 2.78
C ILE A 36 16.24 -2.04 2.09
N ASP A 37 16.35 -0.89 1.39
CA ASP A 37 17.58 -0.35 0.81
C ASP A 37 17.56 1.17 0.88
N ILE A 38 18.06 1.71 1.99
CA ILE A 38 18.05 3.16 2.29
C ILE A 38 19.45 3.75 2.40
N GLY A 39 20.50 2.99 2.10
CA GLY A 39 21.86 3.43 2.34
C GLY A 39 22.08 3.74 3.82
N ALA A 40 21.72 2.78 4.69
CA ALA A 40 21.72 2.96 6.14
C ALA A 40 23.10 3.36 6.68
N MET A 41 23.13 4.43 7.46
CA MET A 41 24.32 4.98 8.12
C MET A 41 24.02 5.34 9.57
N PRO A 42 24.95 5.11 10.48
CA PRO A 42 24.78 5.58 11.86
C PRO A 42 24.82 7.10 11.92
N ALA A 43 24.07 7.67 12.86
CA ALA A 43 23.93 9.12 13.02
C ALA A 43 25.28 9.89 13.08
N GLN A 44 26.33 9.26 13.64
CA GLN A 44 27.68 9.85 13.76
C GLN A 44 28.40 9.99 12.41
N ALA A 45 28.03 9.20 11.40
CA ALA A 45 28.60 9.27 10.06
C ALA A 45 27.94 10.36 9.21
N LEU A 46 26.87 10.97 9.68
CA LEU A 46 26.15 12.02 8.99
C LEU A 46 26.66 13.40 9.43
N ARG A 47 26.69 14.35 8.49
CA ARG A 47 26.87 15.76 8.82
C ARG A 47 25.60 16.30 9.50
N ASP A 48 25.74 17.29 10.37
CA ASP A 48 24.59 18.06 10.84
C ASP A 48 24.25 19.13 9.81
N GLY A 49 22.95 19.31 9.55
CA GLY A 49 22.45 20.28 8.61
C GLY A 49 22.31 19.80 7.17
N GLY A 50 21.88 20.71 6.32
CA GLY A 50 21.62 20.50 4.91
C GLY A 50 20.13 20.52 4.55
N THR A 51 19.89 20.67 3.26
CA THR A 51 18.54 20.71 2.69
C THR A 51 18.30 19.46 1.87
N PHE A 52 17.26 18.71 2.21
CA PHE A 52 16.79 17.58 1.41
C PHE A 52 15.63 18.02 0.53
N ARG A 53 15.76 17.81 -0.79
CA ARG A 53 14.80 18.22 -1.80
C ARG A 53 13.96 17.03 -2.22
N TRP A 54 12.75 16.95 -1.64
CA TRP A 54 11.81 15.85 -1.81
C TRP A 54 10.95 16.07 -3.06
N THR A 55 10.90 15.07 -3.93
CA THR A 55 10.05 15.07 -5.13
C THR A 55 8.67 14.57 -4.80
N LEU A 56 7.63 15.33 -5.13
CA LEU A 56 6.23 14.92 -5.14
C LEU A 56 5.72 14.90 -6.59
N ASP A 57 4.66 14.14 -6.86
CA ASP A 57 3.99 14.17 -8.16
C ASP A 57 3.26 15.50 -8.40
N TYR A 58 2.72 16.07 -7.35
CA TYR A 58 2.10 17.40 -7.28
C TYR A 58 2.07 17.89 -5.84
N LEU A 59 1.91 19.19 -5.65
CA LEU A 59 1.70 19.76 -4.32
C LEU A 59 0.24 19.57 -3.90
N PRO A 60 -0.05 18.89 -2.76
CA PRO A 60 -1.42 18.59 -2.34
C PRO A 60 -2.33 19.83 -2.28
N PRO A 61 -3.53 19.77 -2.85
CA PRO A 61 -4.50 20.86 -2.75
C PRO A 61 -5.05 21.00 -1.32
N ASN A 62 -5.15 19.90 -0.60
CA ASN A 62 -5.58 19.82 0.79
C ASN A 62 -4.61 18.93 1.58
N PHE A 63 -4.06 19.43 2.68
CA PHE A 63 -3.13 18.69 3.53
C PHE A 63 -3.81 17.89 4.65
N ASN A 64 -5.14 17.78 4.68
CA ASN A 64 -5.83 16.90 5.61
C ASN A 64 -5.93 15.48 5.04
N GLY A 65 -5.04 14.59 5.43
CA GLY A 65 -5.05 13.19 4.98
C GLY A 65 -6.29 12.38 5.40
N ASN A 66 -7.07 12.86 6.34
CA ASN A 66 -8.35 12.25 6.75
C ASN A 66 -9.54 12.74 5.91
N GLN A 67 -9.36 13.81 5.11
CA GLN A 67 -10.39 14.36 4.24
C GLN A 67 -10.23 13.77 2.83
N VAL A 68 -11.32 13.59 2.09
CA VAL A 68 -11.36 12.87 0.80
C VAL A 68 -10.39 13.43 -0.24
N ASP A 69 -10.22 14.77 -0.32
CA ASP A 69 -9.34 15.41 -1.32
C ASP A 69 -7.85 15.46 -0.88
N GLY A 70 -7.57 15.09 0.38
CA GLY A 70 -6.21 15.05 0.94
C GLY A 70 -5.68 13.64 1.19
N ALA A 71 -6.47 12.60 0.93
CA ALA A 71 -6.12 11.21 1.22
C ALA A 71 -5.24 10.61 0.10
N ASP A 72 -4.03 11.13 -0.07
CA ASP A 72 -3.08 10.67 -1.07
C ASP A 72 -1.65 10.56 -0.51
N ARG A 73 -0.76 9.92 -1.30
CA ARG A 73 0.63 9.69 -0.91
C ARG A 73 1.42 10.99 -0.72
N ASN A 74 1.24 11.98 -1.59
CA ASN A 74 1.99 13.25 -1.49
C ASN A 74 1.66 13.97 -0.18
N THR A 75 0.40 13.94 0.24
CA THR A 75 -0.05 14.44 1.54
C THR A 75 0.60 13.67 2.68
N ALA A 76 0.60 12.34 2.63
CA ALA A 76 1.20 11.50 3.66
C ALA A 76 2.71 11.76 3.81
N ASP A 77 3.45 11.89 2.70
CA ASP A 77 4.88 12.21 2.68
C ASP A 77 5.17 13.57 3.36
N VAL A 78 4.34 14.57 3.14
CA VAL A 78 4.47 15.88 3.80
C VAL A 78 4.14 15.78 5.29
N LEU A 79 3.00 15.16 5.64
CA LEU A 79 2.50 15.10 7.01
C LEU A 79 3.37 14.25 7.94
N GLY A 80 4.00 13.18 7.44
CA GLY A 80 4.90 12.34 8.23
C GLY A 80 6.09 13.09 8.83
N SER A 81 6.46 14.25 8.27
CA SER A 81 7.51 15.12 8.82
C SER A 81 7.03 16.06 9.94
N VAL A 82 5.71 16.27 10.09
CA VAL A 82 5.15 17.35 10.91
C VAL A 82 4.00 16.95 11.84
N LEU A 83 3.39 15.76 11.66
CA LEU A 83 2.29 15.29 12.53
C LEU A 83 2.73 14.09 13.38
N PRO A 84 2.05 13.87 14.53
CA PRO A 84 2.29 12.71 15.37
C PRO A 84 1.90 11.39 14.67
N THR A 85 2.88 10.63 14.20
CA THR A 85 2.71 9.24 13.80
C THR A 85 2.91 8.36 15.03
N LEU A 86 1.82 7.79 15.57
CA LEU A 86 1.86 7.08 16.86
C LEU A 86 2.51 5.69 16.76
N PHE A 87 2.52 5.11 15.58
CA PHE A 87 3.12 3.81 15.28
C PHE A 87 3.98 3.90 14.04
N HIS A 88 5.00 3.05 13.96
CA HIS A 88 5.87 2.90 12.80
C HIS A 88 5.87 1.47 12.30
N ALA A 89 5.69 1.30 11.01
CA ALA A 89 5.91 0.03 10.31
C ALA A 89 7.42 -0.29 10.26
N GLN A 90 7.74 -1.56 10.46
CA GLN A 90 9.08 -2.11 10.42
C GLN A 90 9.35 -2.81 9.07
N PRO A 91 10.62 -3.08 8.70
CA PRO A 91 10.93 -3.76 7.44
C PRO A 91 10.31 -5.16 7.28
N ASP A 92 9.91 -5.80 8.36
CA ASP A 92 9.21 -7.09 8.37
C ASP A 92 7.67 -6.97 8.30
N GLY A 93 7.15 -5.73 8.20
CA GLY A 93 5.72 -5.43 8.17
C GLY A 93 5.06 -5.45 9.56
N THR A 94 5.81 -5.59 10.64
CA THR A 94 5.27 -5.42 12.00
C THR A 94 5.16 -3.94 12.36
N VAL A 95 4.29 -3.62 13.31
CA VAL A 95 4.06 -2.24 13.75
C VAL A 95 4.52 -2.06 15.19
N ARG A 96 5.25 -0.97 15.46
CA ARG A 96 5.75 -0.63 16.81
C ARG A 96 5.32 0.78 17.20
N ILE A 97 5.19 1.02 18.50
CA ILE A 97 4.91 2.37 19.01
C ILE A 97 6.04 3.33 18.63
N ASN A 98 5.68 4.56 18.32
CA ASN A 98 6.63 5.66 18.19
C ASN A 98 6.89 6.26 19.59
N GLU A 99 8.05 5.94 20.15
CA GLU A 99 8.43 6.38 21.49
C GLU A 99 8.66 7.88 21.61
N ASP A 100 8.74 8.61 20.49
CA ASP A 100 8.79 10.08 20.52
C ASP A 100 7.45 10.68 20.98
N TYR A 101 6.32 9.97 20.85
CA TYR A 101 4.99 10.43 21.24
C TYR A 101 4.36 9.60 22.36
N LEU A 102 4.57 8.28 22.35
CA LEU A 102 3.91 7.37 23.28
C LEU A 102 4.89 6.80 24.30
N LYS A 103 4.46 6.75 25.57
CA LYS A 103 5.05 5.90 26.61
C LYS A 103 4.54 4.46 26.48
N SER A 104 3.25 4.29 26.14
CA SER A 104 2.64 3.00 25.88
C SER A 104 1.36 3.13 25.05
N ALA A 105 0.98 2.04 24.36
CA ALA A 105 -0.34 1.81 23.80
C ALA A 105 -0.68 0.33 24.04
N GLU A 106 -1.69 0.07 24.85
CA GLU A 106 -1.98 -1.26 25.38
C GLU A 106 -3.43 -1.67 25.17
N LEU A 107 -3.64 -2.86 24.62
CA LEU A 107 -4.94 -3.53 24.63
C LEU A 107 -5.17 -4.10 26.03
N THR A 108 -5.88 -3.36 26.89
CA THR A 108 -6.09 -3.69 28.30
C THR A 108 -7.26 -4.65 28.53
N SER A 109 -8.17 -4.79 27.55
CA SER A 109 -9.27 -5.76 27.56
C SER A 109 -9.73 -6.06 26.13
N THR A 110 -10.21 -7.27 25.88
CA THR A 110 -10.84 -7.67 24.62
C THR A 110 -12.37 -7.78 24.70
N THR A 111 -12.95 -7.78 25.92
CA THR A 111 -14.40 -7.91 26.14
C THR A 111 -14.87 -7.10 27.34
N PRO A 112 -15.37 -5.84 27.17
CA PRO A 112 -15.29 -5.07 25.92
C PRO A 112 -13.86 -4.75 25.55
N GLN A 113 -13.59 -4.52 24.26
CA GLN A 113 -12.26 -4.08 23.85
C GLN A 113 -11.97 -2.69 24.36
N VAL A 114 -10.84 -2.56 25.09
CA VAL A 114 -10.34 -1.31 25.62
C VAL A 114 -8.86 -1.16 25.28
N VAL A 115 -8.52 -0.03 24.67
CA VAL A 115 -7.13 0.35 24.38
C VAL A 115 -6.79 1.62 25.15
N THR A 116 -5.65 1.59 25.86
CA THR A 116 -5.15 2.73 26.62
C THR A 116 -3.89 3.28 25.97
N TYR A 117 -3.92 4.53 25.52
CA TYR A 117 -2.78 5.26 24.98
C TYR A 117 -2.23 6.19 26.06
N THR A 118 -0.94 6.10 26.34
CA THR A 118 -0.25 7.00 27.30
C THR A 118 0.79 7.82 26.52
N LEU A 119 0.51 9.13 26.42
CA LEU A 119 1.38 10.09 25.73
C LEU A 119 2.59 10.46 26.59
N ARG A 120 3.66 10.93 25.96
CA ARG A 120 4.75 11.58 26.65
C ARG A 120 4.32 12.92 27.22
N ASP A 121 4.90 13.31 28.37
CA ASP A 121 4.54 14.56 29.05
C ASP A 121 4.92 15.79 28.20
N GLU A 122 6.03 15.67 27.46
CA GLU A 122 6.60 16.71 26.62
C GLU A 122 5.84 16.95 25.32
N ALA A 123 4.98 16.01 24.92
CA ALA A 123 4.27 16.07 23.63
C ALA A 123 3.30 17.25 23.58
N ASN A 124 3.61 18.22 22.72
CA ASN A 124 2.83 19.46 22.54
C ASN A 124 2.67 19.79 21.05
N TRP A 125 1.61 20.49 20.71
CA TRP A 125 1.42 21.10 19.42
C TRP A 125 2.30 22.36 19.26
N SER A 126 2.57 22.77 18.02
CA SER A 126 3.41 23.93 17.71
C SER A 126 2.87 25.26 18.22
N ASP A 127 1.57 25.35 18.51
CA ASP A 127 0.92 26.50 19.15
C ASP A 127 1.10 26.51 20.68
N GLY A 128 1.76 25.51 21.25
CA GLY A 128 2.02 25.36 22.68
C GLY A 128 0.94 24.60 23.44
N THR A 129 -0.15 24.20 22.79
CA THR A 129 -1.18 23.38 23.45
C THR A 129 -0.69 21.94 23.66
N PRO A 130 -0.97 21.29 24.81
CA PRO A 130 -0.58 19.90 25.03
C PRO A 130 -1.34 18.95 24.12
N ILE A 131 -0.65 17.97 23.51
CA ILE A 131 -1.34 16.81 22.94
C ILE A 131 -1.97 16.03 24.08
N SER A 132 -3.27 15.71 23.95
CA SER A 132 -4.07 15.14 25.03
C SER A 132 -5.12 14.14 24.53
N TRP A 133 -5.81 13.47 25.46
CA TRP A 133 -6.94 12.59 25.16
C TRP A 133 -8.06 13.27 24.36
N GLN A 134 -8.13 14.61 24.42
CA GLN A 134 -9.14 15.38 23.68
C GLN A 134 -8.90 15.33 22.17
N ASP A 135 -7.63 15.23 21.73
CA ASP A 135 -7.30 15.10 20.32
C ASP A 135 -7.78 13.75 19.78
N PHE A 136 -7.62 12.68 20.55
CA PHE A 136 -8.17 11.36 20.20
C PHE A 136 -9.70 11.40 20.11
N ARG A 137 -10.36 12.04 21.09
CA ARG A 137 -11.83 12.15 21.09
C ARG A 137 -12.34 12.96 19.90
N ALA A 138 -11.71 14.09 19.59
CA ALA A 138 -12.11 14.95 18.49
C ALA A 138 -11.92 14.25 17.15
N GLN A 139 -10.80 13.55 16.96
CA GLN A 139 -10.53 12.78 15.74
C GLN A 139 -11.53 11.63 15.58
N TRP A 140 -11.84 10.87 16.63
CA TRP A 140 -12.87 9.85 16.59
C TRP A 140 -14.24 10.44 16.20
N GLN A 141 -14.65 11.56 16.82
CA GLN A 141 -15.93 12.19 16.54
C GLN A 141 -16.04 12.68 15.09
N ALA A 142 -14.95 13.18 14.52
CA ALA A 142 -14.90 13.59 13.12
C ALA A 142 -14.97 12.39 12.15
N LEU A 143 -14.27 11.27 12.48
CA LEU A 143 -14.05 10.17 11.54
C LEU A 143 -14.99 8.97 11.71
N ASN A 144 -15.84 8.93 12.74
CA ASN A 144 -16.73 7.78 12.98
C ASN A 144 -17.89 7.64 11.98
N GLY A 145 -18.02 8.56 11.04
CA GLY A 145 -19.01 8.53 9.97
C GLY A 145 -20.44 8.92 10.39
N SER A 146 -20.67 9.32 11.66
CA SER A 146 -22.00 9.71 12.15
C SER A 146 -22.45 11.07 11.61
N ASN A 147 -21.52 12.02 11.45
CA ASN A 147 -21.80 13.35 10.90
C ASN A 147 -21.27 13.46 9.45
N LYS A 148 -22.19 13.42 8.49
CA LYS A 148 -21.88 13.47 7.04
C LYS A 148 -21.37 14.84 6.55
N ALA A 149 -21.37 15.87 7.39
CA ALA A 149 -20.77 17.15 7.05
C ALA A 149 -19.22 17.11 7.06
N PHE A 150 -18.62 16.15 7.77
CA PHE A 150 -17.20 15.83 7.61
C PHE A 150 -17.02 14.99 6.35
N LEU A 151 -16.27 15.49 5.36
CA LEU A 151 -15.99 14.81 4.11
C LEU A 151 -14.80 13.87 4.31
N ILE A 152 -15.00 12.81 5.08
CA ILE A 152 -13.95 11.87 5.47
C ILE A 152 -13.59 10.90 4.35
N SER A 153 -12.32 10.52 4.29
CA SER A 153 -11.80 9.52 3.35
C SER A 153 -12.18 8.08 3.75
N SER A 154 -12.22 7.79 5.06
CA SER A 154 -12.61 6.48 5.61
C SER A 154 -13.08 6.59 7.04
N SER A 155 -14.01 5.70 7.43
CA SER A 155 -14.45 5.51 8.82
C SER A 155 -13.93 4.19 9.42
N THR A 156 -13.09 3.46 8.70
CA THR A 156 -12.58 2.15 9.12
C THR A 156 -11.92 2.23 10.50
N GLY A 157 -12.29 1.36 11.42
CA GLY A 157 -11.85 1.35 12.80
C GLY A 157 -12.51 2.41 13.69
N TYR A 158 -12.67 3.65 13.20
CA TYR A 158 -13.35 4.74 13.96
C TYR A 158 -14.83 4.46 14.18
N ALA A 159 -15.52 3.87 13.21
CA ALA A 159 -16.92 3.45 13.34
C ALA A 159 -17.13 2.35 14.40
N ASN A 160 -16.08 1.62 14.76
CA ASN A 160 -16.11 0.58 15.78
C ASN A 160 -15.96 1.13 17.22
N ILE A 161 -15.48 2.37 17.39
CA ILE A 161 -15.25 2.98 18.69
C ILE A 161 -16.58 3.44 19.29
N GLY A 162 -16.83 3.07 20.55
CA GLY A 162 -18.00 3.51 21.33
C GLY A 162 -17.74 4.75 22.16
N SER A 163 -16.52 4.90 22.68
CA SER A 163 -16.16 6.07 23.47
C SER A 163 -14.65 6.31 23.51
N VAL A 164 -14.28 7.58 23.69
CA VAL A 164 -12.92 8.01 24.02
C VAL A 164 -13.00 8.91 25.26
N THR A 165 -12.36 8.49 26.34
CA THR A 165 -12.43 9.18 27.64
C THR A 165 -11.03 9.48 28.17
N ARG A 166 -10.98 10.43 29.13
CA ARG A 166 -9.78 10.72 29.90
C ARG A 166 -9.43 9.53 30.81
N GLY A 167 -8.16 9.12 30.80
CA GLY A 167 -7.64 8.17 31.78
C GLY A 167 -7.21 8.86 33.07
N ILE A 168 -6.08 8.43 33.63
CA ILE A 168 -5.57 8.98 34.92
C ILE A 168 -5.07 10.43 34.80
N SER A 169 -4.78 10.91 33.58
CA SER A 169 -4.34 12.28 33.31
C SER A 169 -4.80 12.72 31.91
N ASP A 170 -4.56 13.99 31.56
CA ASP A 170 -4.85 14.48 30.20
C ASP A 170 -3.94 13.85 29.13
N LYS A 171 -2.79 13.30 29.55
CA LYS A 171 -1.86 12.55 28.68
C LYS A 171 -2.27 11.09 28.48
N GLN A 172 -3.44 10.67 28.95
CA GLN A 172 -3.92 9.30 28.77
C GLN A 172 -5.32 9.26 28.15
N ALA A 173 -5.44 8.64 26.97
CA ALA A 173 -6.69 8.36 26.30
C ALA A 173 -7.09 6.89 26.49
N VAL A 174 -8.32 6.66 26.95
CA VAL A 174 -8.94 5.34 27.07
C VAL A 174 -10.00 5.21 25.98
N VAL A 175 -9.77 4.29 25.05
CA VAL A 175 -10.63 4.05 23.89
C VAL A 175 -11.37 2.74 24.09
N THR A 176 -12.70 2.81 24.20
CA THR A 176 -13.56 1.62 24.31
C THR A 176 -14.26 1.38 22.99
N PHE A 177 -14.15 0.18 22.44
CA PHE A 177 -14.78 -0.21 21.21
C PHE A 177 -16.16 -0.81 21.47
N ALA A 178 -17.17 -0.33 20.75
CA ALA A 178 -18.53 -0.89 20.76
C ALA A 178 -18.59 -2.22 19.99
N THR A 179 -17.75 -2.35 18.95
CA THR A 179 -17.55 -3.57 18.18
C THR A 179 -16.05 -3.86 18.11
N PRO A 180 -15.58 -5.06 18.45
CA PRO A 180 -14.16 -5.37 18.40
C PRO A 180 -13.53 -5.07 17.04
N PHE A 181 -12.34 -4.49 17.06
CA PHE A 181 -11.53 -4.16 15.89
C PHE A 181 -10.07 -4.48 16.18
N SER A 182 -9.58 -5.59 15.63
CA SER A 182 -8.26 -6.13 15.99
C SER A 182 -7.09 -5.28 15.45
N ASP A 183 -7.29 -4.52 14.37
CA ASP A 183 -6.30 -3.59 13.82
C ASP A 183 -6.36 -2.20 14.48
N TRP A 184 -6.61 -2.15 15.79
CA TRP A 184 -6.77 -0.90 16.56
C TRP A 184 -5.56 0.04 16.47
N GLN A 185 -4.37 -0.45 16.13
CA GLN A 185 -3.18 0.38 15.91
C GLN A 185 -3.25 1.21 14.63
N SER A 186 -4.19 0.91 13.72
CA SER A 186 -4.41 1.69 12.49
C SER A 186 -5.13 3.03 12.74
N VAL A 187 -5.83 3.19 13.88
CA VAL A 187 -6.53 4.42 14.22
C VAL A 187 -5.60 5.40 14.95
N PHE A 188 -5.87 6.72 14.81
CA PHE A 188 -5.10 7.81 15.43
C PHE A 188 -3.64 7.96 14.96
N SER A 189 -3.25 7.35 13.85
CA SER A 189 -1.90 7.49 13.29
C SER A 189 -2.00 7.89 11.80
N PRO A 190 -1.73 9.18 11.47
CA PRO A 190 -1.34 10.28 12.38
C PRO A 190 -2.48 10.82 13.25
N LEU A 191 -2.09 11.38 14.40
CA LEU A 191 -3.01 12.10 15.27
C LEU A 191 -3.09 13.57 14.82
N TYR A 192 -4.32 14.12 14.83
CA TYR A 192 -4.61 15.49 14.42
C TYR A 192 -5.09 16.33 15.60
N PRO A 193 -4.86 17.66 15.61
CA PRO A 193 -5.24 18.51 16.72
C PRO A 193 -6.75 18.69 16.82
N THR A 194 -7.25 18.80 18.05
CA THR A 194 -8.67 19.07 18.36
C THR A 194 -9.19 20.27 17.57
N SER A 195 -8.38 21.32 17.42
CA SER A 195 -8.76 22.57 16.74
C SER A 195 -9.23 22.36 15.29
N THR A 196 -8.77 21.29 14.62
CA THR A 196 -9.14 21.00 13.22
C THR A 196 -10.20 19.90 13.07
N ASN A 197 -10.61 19.25 14.16
CA ASN A 197 -11.50 18.08 14.11
C ASN A 197 -12.88 18.32 14.76
N THR A 198 -13.13 19.48 15.36
CA THR A 198 -14.41 19.77 16.04
C THR A 198 -15.45 20.44 15.15
N ASN A 199 -15.03 21.02 14.04
CA ASN A 199 -15.93 21.75 13.13
C ASN A 199 -15.76 21.22 11.69
N PRO A 200 -16.85 20.76 11.01
CA PRO A 200 -16.78 20.23 9.66
C PRO A 200 -16.17 21.21 8.63
N THR A 201 -16.50 22.51 8.72
CA THR A 201 -15.94 23.51 7.80
C THR A 201 -14.42 23.61 7.97
N VAL A 202 -13.95 23.68 9.21
CA VAL A 202 -12.49 23.71 9.50
C VAL A 202 -11.83 22.42 9.04
N PHE A 203 -12.41 21.25 9.33
CA PHE A 203 -11.91 19.96 8.89
C PHE A 203 -11.75 19.88 7.36
N ASN A 204 -12.76 20.35 6.63
CA ASN A 204 -12.79 20.26 5.17
C ASN A 204 -11.87 21.27 4.48
N THR A 205 -11.65 22.48 5.07
CA THR A 205 -11.05 23.60 4.32
C THR A 205 -9.80 24.23 4.95
N ALA A 206 -9.55 24.12 6.26
CA ALA A 206 -8.41 24.79 6.90
C ALA A 206 -7.05 24.33 6.34
N TRP A 207 -6.97 23.08 5.94
CA TRP A 207 -5.75 22.45 5.41
C TRP A 207 -5.48 22.77 3.94
N THR A 208 -6.37 23.44 3.23
CA THR A 208 -6.15 23.91 1.86
C THR A 208 -5.20 25.11 1.79
N GLN A 209 -5.13 25.88 2.85
CA GLN A 209 -4.27 27.06 2.96
C GLN A 209 -2.89 26.75 3.55
N GLY A 210 -2.66 25.52 4.00
CA GLY A 210 -1.42 25.05 4.60
C GLY A 210 -1.68 24.04 5.71
N ILE A 211 -0.69 23.83 6.57
CA ILE A 211 -0.78 22.96 7.74
C ILE A 211 -0.94 23.84 8.97
N PRO A 212 -2.11 23.89 9.60
CA PRO A 212 -2.42 24.88 10.64
C PRO A 212 -1.59 24.73 11.91
N VAL A 213 -1.35 23.47 12.33
CA VAL A 213 -0.64 23.13 13.58
C VAL A 213 0.18 21.88 13.34
N THR A 214 1.42 21.86 13.83
CA THR A 214 2.36 20.74 13.73
C THR A 214 2.77 20.24 15.11
N ALA A 215 3.32 19.04 15.18
CA ALA A 215 3.91 18.48 16.40
C ALA A 215 4.98 17.44 16.04
N GLY A 216 5.69 17.65 14.95
CA GLY A 216 6.75 16.77 14.46
C GLY A 216 8.15 17.38 14.58
N PRO A 217 9.16 16.63 14.11
CA PRO A 217 10.57 17.10 14.11
C PRO A 217 10.83 18.29 13.20
N PHE A 218 9.88 18.57 12.30
CA PHE A 218 9.91 19.74 11.42
C PHE A 218 8.63 20.55 11.56
N LYS A 219 8.70 21.82 11.12
CA LYS A 219 7.56 22.73 11.03
C LYS A 219 7.56 23.45 9.69
N VAL A 220 6.38 23.91 9.27
CA VAL A 220 6.22 24.68 8.03
C VAL A 220 6.90 26.03 8.17
N ALA A 221 7.80 26.33 7.23
CA ALA A 221 8.40 27.66 7.09
C ALA A 221 7.72 28.47 5.99
N GLN A 222 7.36 27.83 4.87
CA GLN A 222 6.76 28.50 3.72
C GLN A 222 5.96 27.50 2.88
N LEU A 223 4.79 27.92 2.43
CA LEU A 223 4.02 27.30 1.35
C LEU A 223 4.00 28.26 0.16
N ASP A 224 4.52 27.83 -0.98
CA ASP A 224 4.51 28.59 -2.23
C ASP A 224 3.80 27.79 -3.33
N ARG A 225 2.53 28.11 -3.55
CA ARG A 225 1.69 27.48 -4.56
C ARG A 225 2.14 27.80 -5.99
N THR A 226 2.76 28.96 -6.21
CA THR A 226 3.27 29.37 -7.53
C THR A 226 4.54 28.58 -7.90
N ALA A 227 5.46 28.45 -6.94
CA ALA A 227 6.66 27.63 -7.11
C ALA A 227 6.39 26.13 -6.96
N ASN A 228 5.17 25.75 -6.60
CA ASN A 228 4.74 24.37 -6.35
C ASN A 228 5.57 23.67 -5.26
N THR A 229 5.85 24.39 -4.14
CA THR A 229 6.72 23.92 -3.07
C THR A 229 6.12 24.16 -1.68
N ILE A 230 6.48 23.28 -0.74
CA ILE A 230 6.33 23.52 0.69
C ILE A 230 7.69 23.27 1.37
N THR A 231 8.14 24.25 2.15
CA THR A 231 9.42 24.21 2.86
C THR A 231 9.18 23.93 4.34
N MET A 232 9.78 22.86 4.82
CA MET A 232 9.86 22.52 6.23
C MET A 232 11.24 22.88 6.77
N VAL A 233 11.31 23.38 8.00
CA VAL A 233 12.54 23.61 8.76
C VAL A 233 12.51 22.82 10.04
N ARG A 234 13.70 22.44 10.53
CA ARG A 234 13.83 21.77 11.83
C ARG A 234 13.09 22.57 12.90
N ASP A 235 12.32 21.87 13.73
CA ASP A 235 11.70 22.52 14.88
C ASP A 235 12.64 22.43 16.10
N GLU A 236 13.20 23.54 16.52
CA GLU A 236 14.09 23.60 17.67
C GLU A 236 13.37 23.34 19.02
N LYS A 237 12.03 23.33 19.01
CA LYS A 237 11.21 22.97 20.17
C LYS A 237 10.84 21.50 20.21
N TRP A 238 11.25 20.73 19.20
CA TRP A 238 11.00 19.31 19.14
C TRP A 238 11.68 18.58 20.30
N TRP A 239 10.91 17.78 21.04
CA TRP A 239 11.36 17.08 22.26
C TRP A 239 11.98 15.69 21.97
N GLY A 240 11.71 15.10 20.80
CA GLY A 240 12.22 13.80 20.40
C GLY A 240 13.64 13.85 19.83
N ARG A 241 14.01 12.84 19.06
CA ARG A 241 15.34 12.76 18.44
C ARG A 241 15.55 13.93 17.46
N LYS A 242 16.66 14.65 17.63
CA LYS A 242 17.00 15.80 16.78
C LYS A 242 17.20 15.38 15.33
N PRO A 243 16.47 15.97 14.36
CA PRO A 243 16.70 15.73 12.93
C PRO A 243 18.11 16.10 12.50
N ARG A 244 18.69 15.36 11.57
CA ARG A 244 19.99 15.69 10.96
C ARG A 244 19.90 16.85 9.98
N LEU A 245 18.80 16.93 9.23
CA LEU A 245 18.56 17.99 8.24
C LEU A 245 18.15 19.30 8.91
N ASP A 246 18.55 20.43 8.32
CA ASP A 246 18.00 21.75 8.68
C ASP A 246 16.64 21.98 8.00
N ARG A 247 16.45 21.38 6.81
CA ARG A 247 15.33 21.71 5.93
C ARG A 247 14.96 20.53 5.04
N ILE A 248 13.65 20.41 4.78
CA ILE A 248 13.10 19.59 3.70
C ILE A 248 12.29 20.50 2.79
N ILE A 249 12.52 20.45 1.48
CA ILE A 249 11.72 21.15 0.48
C ILE A 249 10.97 20.09 -0.33
N PHE A 250 9.68 20.00 -0.10
CA PHE A 250 8.80 19.19 -0.94
C PHE A 250 8.42 19.99 -2.18
N ARG A 251 8.64 19.40 -3.36
CA ARG A 251 8.38 20.05 -4.65
C ARG A 251 7.56 19.17 -5.55
N GLY A 252 6.41 19.68 -5.99
CA GLY A 252 5.57 19.04 -7.01
C GLY A 252 6.22 19.17 -8.39
N ILE A 253 6.55 18.04 -9.01
CA ILE A 253 7.16 17.94 -10.34
C ILE A 253 6.40 16.90 -11.14
N PRO A 254 5.90 17.21 -12.35
CA PRO A 254 5.25 16.23 -13.21
C PRO A 254 6.12 14.98 -13.39
N THR A 255 5.53 13.78 -13.29
CA THR A 255 6.23 12.49 -13.25
C THR A 255 7.28 12.31 -14.36
N LEU A 256 6.99 12.75 -15.59
CA LEU A 256 7.91 12.66 -16.72
C LEU A 256 9.16 13.54 -16.58
N ALA A 257 9.10 14.61 -15.76
CA ALA A 257 10.22 15.54 -15.55
C ALA A 257 11.06 15.21 -14.30
N GLN A 258 10.58 14.32 -13.43
CA GLN A 258 11.20 14.06 -12.13
C GLN A 258 12.61 13.47 -12.27
N PHE A 259 12.82 12.55 -13.21
CA PHE A 259 14.15 11.98 -13.42
C PHE A 259 15.18 13.03 -13.86
N ASP A 260 14.79 13.93 -14.77
CA ASP A 260 15.67 15.01 -15.22
C ASP A 260 15.99 15.98 -14.07
N ALA A 261 15.04 16.24 -13.18
CA ALA A 261 15.28 17.07 -12.00
C ALA A 261 16.34 16.46 -11.06
N VAL A 262 16.36 15.13 -10.87
CA VAL A 262 17.42 14.46 -10.10
C VAL A 262 18.76 14.51 -10.85
N ALA A 263 18.77 14.20 -12.13
CA ALA A 263 19.97 14.22 -12.96
C ALA A 263 20.62 15.62 -13.00
N ASN A 264 19.81 16.68 -13.05
CA ASN A 264 20.25 18.09 -13.04
C ASN A 264 20.53 18.63 -11.63
N ASN A 265 20.47 17.80 -10.58
CA ASN A 265 20.68 18.24 -9.20
C ASN A 265 19.64 19.27 -8.69
N GLU A 266 18.40 19.19 -9.16
CA GLU A 266 17.28 20.01 -8.68
C GLU A 266 16.55 19.37 -7.51
N THR A 267 16.50 18.01 -7.48
CA THR A 267 15.95 17.20 -6.39
C THR A 267 16.95 16.13 -5.98
N ASP A 268 16.72 15.49 -4.82
CA ASP A 268 17.67 14.52 -4.26
C ASP A 268 17.27 13.07 -4.53
N PHE A 269 16.05 12.83 -5.00
CA PHE A 269 15.60 11.49 -5.42
C PHE A 269 14.40 11.57 -6.38
N VAL A 270 14.12 10.41 -7.01
CA VAL A 270 12.88 10.12 -7.73
C VAL A 270 12.48 8.66 -7.53
N ASP A 271 11.18 8.41 -7.29
CA ASP A 271 10.61 7.06 -7.36
C ASP A 271 10.39 6.73 -8.85
N ILE A 272 11.24 5.86 -9.38
CA ILE A 272 11.16 5.41 -10.78
C ILE A 272 10.25 4.20 -10.96
N GLY A 273 9.82 3.59 -9.87
CA GLY A 273 8.90 2.44 -9.89
C GLY A 273 9.33 1.31 -10.84
N PRO A 274 8.37 0.69 -11.55
CA PRO A 274 8.66 -0.41 -12.49
C PRO A 274 9.08 0.07 -13.90
N ASP A 275 9.40 1.35 -14.12
CA ASP A 275 9.77 1.87 -15.44
C ASP A 275 11.19 1.46 -15.83
N LEU A 276 11.31 0.57 -16.84
CA LEU A 276 12.59 0.02 -17.31
C LEU A 276 13.51 1.08 -17.94
N ASN A 277 12.95 2.11 -18.57
CA ASN A 277 13.75 3.16 -19.20
C ASN A 277 14.37 4.05 -18.14
N SER A 278 13.59 4.50 -17.17
CA SER A 278 14.08 5.29 -16.03
C SER A 278 15.07 4.48 -15.19
N PHE A 279 14.85 3.17 -15.02
CA PHE A 279 15.77 2.28 -14.34
C PHE A 279 17.13 2.21 -15.05
N ALA A 280 17.15 2.00 -16.38
CA ALA A 280 18.37 1.95 -17.17
C ALA A 280 19.11 3.32 -17.17
N ARG A 281 18.38 4.42 -17.28
CA ARG A 281 18.93 5.78 -17.16
C ARG A 281 19.57 6.00 -15.80
N ALA A 282 18.90 5.63 -14.71
CA ALA A 282 19.42 5.79 -13.36
C ALA A 282 20.72 5.02 -13.14
N GLN A 283 20.82 3.80 -13.68
CA GLN A 283 22.06 3.01 -13.59
C GLN A 283 23.26 3.63 -14.32
N SER A 284 23.01 4.43 -15.36
CA SER A 284 24.06 5.10 -16.15
C SER A 284 24.32 6.56 -15.75
N THR A 285 23.49 7.14 -14.86
CA THR A 285 23.62 8.55 -14.45
C THR A 285 24.65 8.70 -13.34
N ALA A 286 25.70 9.47 -13.61
CA ALA A 286 26.73 9.77 -12.61
C ALA A 286 26.15 10.51 -11.39
N GLY A 287 26.62 10.17 -10.20
CA GLY A 287 26.16 10.80 -8.95
C GLY A 287 24.79 10.36 -8.46
N VAL A 288 24.23 9.29 -9.03
CA VAL A 288 22.95 8.69 -8.65
C VAL A 288 23.17 7.19 -8.30
N THR A 289 22.51 6.74 -7.26
CA THR A 289 22.46 5.32 -6.85
C THR A 289 21.03 4.82 -6.90
N VAL A 290 20.81 3.64 -7.49
CA VAL A 290 19.49 2.98 -7.50
C VAL A 290 19.36 2.12 -6.26
N ARG A 291 18.31 2.36 -5.47
CA ARG A 291 17.91 1.60 -4.28
C ARG A 291 16.61 0.86 -4.54
N LYS A 292 16.51 -0.39 -4.08
CA LYS A 292 15.38 -1.27 -4.39
C LYS A 292 14.94 -2.08 -3.16
N ALA A 293 13.61 -2.13 -2.94
CA ALA A 293 12.99 -3.02 -1.96
C ALA A 293 11.65 -3.55 -2.49
N LEU A 294 11.11 -4.61 -1.88
CA LEU A 294 9.72 -4.99 -2.09
C LEU A 294 8.83 -4.04 -1.29
N ALA A 295 7.76 -3.56 -1.91
CA ALA A 295 6.81 -2.65 -1.27
C ALA A 295 5.43 -3.32 -1.10
N PRO A 296 4.55 -2.81 -0.23
CA PRO A 296 3.20 -3.33 -0.08
C PRO A 296 2.29 -3.01 -1.28
N ASN A 297 2.83 -2.44 -2.35
CA ASN A 297 2.09 -2.01 -3.52
C ASN A 297 2.02 -3.12 -4.56
N TYR A 298 0.92 -3.19 -5.32
CA TYR A 298 0.77 -4.21 -6.35
C TYR A 298 0.00 -3.72 -7.57
N ARG A 299 0.34 -4.31 -8.73
CA ARG A 299 -0.36 -4.12 -10.00
C ARG A 299 -1.40 -5.20 -10.19
N HIS A 300 -2.54 -4.82 -10.74
CA HIS A 300 -3.66 -5.73 -10.98
C HIS A 300 -4.52 -5.25 -12.14
N ILE A 301 -5.39 -6.14 -12.60
CA ILE A 301 -6.49 -5.84 -13.51
C ILE A 301 -7.78 -5.89 -12.70
N THR A 302 -8.51 -4.78 -12.66
CA THR A 302 -9.87 -4.72 -12.09
C THR A 302 -10.87 -5.12 -13.17
N PHE A 303 -11.85 -5.95 -12.80
CA PHE A 303 -12.96 -6.38 -13.65
C PHE A 303 -14.25 -5.69 -13.19
N ASN A 304 -15.06 -5.23 -14.13
CA ASN A 304 -16.38 -4.67 -13.82
C ASN A 304 -17.47 -5.77 -13.86
N GLY A 305 -17.82 -6.26 -12.69
CA GLY A 305 -18.86 -7.29 -12.52
C GLY A 305 -20.25 -6.75 -12.15
N LYS A 306 -20.46 -5.42 -12.25
CA LYS A 306 -21.76 -4.80 -11.92
C LYS A 306 -22.86 -5.37 -12.80
N PRO A 307 -24.11 -5.48 -12.31
CA PRO A 307 -25.25 -5.92 -13.11
C PRO A 307 -25.39 -5.12 -14.42
N GLY A 308 -25.62 -5.84 -15.51
CA GLY A 308 -25.77 -5.24 -16.84
C GLY A 308 -24.47 -5.05 -17.64
N THR A 309 -23.30 -5.26 -17.03
CA THR A 309 -22.03 -5.26 -17.76
C THR A 309 -21.78 -6.61 -18.44
N ILE A 310 -20.90 -6.63 -19.45
CA ILE A 310 -20.53 -7.88 -20.13
C ILE A 310 -19.84 -8.87 -19.17
N LEU A 311 -19.11 -8.37 -18.18
CA LEU A 311 -18.37 -9.16 -17.20
C LEU A 311 -19.16 -9.40 -15.89
N ALA A 312 -20.50 -9.20 -15.89
CA ALA A 312 -21.35 -9.58 -14.76
C ALA A 312 -21.32 -11.09 -14.48
N ASP A 313 -21.15 -11.91 -15.53
CA ASP A 313 -21.03 -13.37 -15.41
C ASP A 313 -19.67 -13.77 -14.83
N GLN A 314 -19.67 -14.41 -13.65
CA GLN A 314 -18.48 -14.86 -12.95
C GLN A 314 -17.66 -15.86 -13.79
N GLN A 315 -18.31 -16.80 -14.47
CA GLN A 315 -17.61 -17.82 -15.26
C GLN A 315 -16.92 -17.19 -16.47
N LEU A 316 -17.51 -16.14 -17.05
CA LEU A 316 -16.88 -15.38 -18.12
C LEU A 316 -15.63 -14.64 -17.60
N ARG A 317 -15.68 -14.01 -16.42
CA ARG A 317 -14.51 -13.37 -15.81
C ARG A 317 -13.37 -14.37 -15.58
N ILE A 318 -13.67 -15.53 -15.01
CA ILE A 318 -12.68 -16.59 -14.76
C ILE A 318 -12.08 -17.11 -16.08
N ALA A 319 -12.91 -17.31 -17.11
CA ALA A 319 -12.42 -17.73 -18.42
C ALA A 319 -11.45 -16.72 -19.02
N ILE A 320 -11.76 -15.42 -18.91
CA ILE A 320 -10.88 -14.35 -19.38
C ILE A 320 -9.59 -14.32 -18.57
N GLN A 321 -9.64 -14.42 -17.25
CA GLN A 321 -8.45 -14.45 -16.38
C GLN A 321 -7.52 -15.63 -16.72
N LYS A 322 -8.06 -16.82 -16.98
CA LYS A 322 -7.30 -17.98 -17.43
C LYS A 322 -6.63 -17.79 -18.81
N GLY A 323 -7.13 -16.88 -19.63
CA GLY A 323 -6.55 -16.53 -20.92
C GLY A 323 -5.33 -15.61 -20.81
N ILE A 324 -5.05 -15.00 -19.65
CA ILE A 324 -4.00 -13.98 -19.47
C ILE A 324 -2.78 -14.60 -18.79
N ASN A 325 -1.63 -14.57 -19.48
CA ASN A 325 -0.37 -15.07 -18.93
C ASN A 325 0.30 -14.04 -18.00
N ARG A 326 -0.06 -14.06 -16.72
CA ARG A 326 0.50 -13.16 -15.69
C ARG A 326 2.02 -13.27 -15.56
N GLN A 327 2.58 -14.49 -15.66
CA GLN A 327 4.03 -14.70 -15.57
C GLN A 327 4.78 -14.00 -16.70
N ALA A 328 4.27 -14.09 -17.93
CA ALA A 328 4.89 -13.43 -19.08
C ALA A 328 4.82 -11.89 -18.93
N ILE A 329 3.68 -11.35 -18.51
CA ILE A 329 3.51 -9.90 -18.23
C ILE A 329 4.49 -9.45 -17.15
N THR A 330 4.52 -10.12 -16.02
CA THR A 330 5.41 -9.82 -14.88
C THR A 330 6.87 -9.83 -15.29
N GLN A 331 7.30 -10.88 -16.00
CA GLN A 331 8.67 -11.02 -16.46
C GLN A 331 9.07 -9.93 -17.47
N ALA A 332 8.18 -9.59 -18.40
CA ALA A 332 8.43 -8.56 -19.40
C ALA A 332 8.59 -7.17 -18.78
N LEU A 333 7.76 -6.85 -17.79
CA LEU A 333 7.68 -5.50 -17.21
C LEU A 333 8.73 -5.27 -16.11
N ILE A 334 8.93 -6.23 -15.22
CA ILE A 334 9.80 -6.01 -14.05
C ILE A 334 10.91 -7.06 -13.90
N GLY A 335 11.02 -8.07 -14.76
CA GLY A 335 12.02 -9.13 -14.64
C GLY A 335 13.47 -8.64 -14.69
N ARG A 336 13.74 -7.50 -15.36
CA ARG A 336 15.07 -6.87 -15.37
C ARG A 336 15.37 -6.09 -14.08
N ILE A 337 14.34 -5.60 -13.40
CA ILE A 337 14.45 -4.88 -12.11
C ILE A 337 14.53 -5.89 -10.97
N VAL A 338 13.69 -6.93 -11.03
CA VAL A 338 13.54 -7.99 -10.03
C VAL A 338 13.79 -9.35 -10.69
N PRO A 339 15.04 -9.79 -10.81
CA PRO A 339 15.33 -11.11 -11.39
C PRO A 339 14.67 -12.24 -10.61
N GLY A 340 13.99 -13.15 -11.32
CA GLY A 340 13.28 -14.27 -10.73
C GLY A 340 11.90 -13.92 -10.15
N VAL A 341 11.35 -12.75 -10.50
CA VAL A 341 10.01 -12.34 -10.05
C VAL A 341 8.93 -13.33 -10.50
N THR A 342 7.96 -13.55 -9.64
CA THR A 342 6.74 -14.32 -9.89
C THR A 342 5.50 -13.41 -9.76
N PRO A 343 4.38 -13.76 -10.40
CA PRO A 343 3.12 -13.06 -10.16
C PRO A 343 2.73 -13.08 -8.68
N LEU A 344 2.04 -12.04 -8.24
CA LEU A 344 1.47 -11.99 -6.90
C LEU A 344 0.27 -12.96 -6.81
N GLY A 345 0.20 -13.78 -5.78
CA GLY A 345 -0.81 -14.82 -5.61
C GLY A 345 -1.81 -14.58 -4.49
N ASP A 346 -1.72 -13.44 -3.79
CA ASP A 346 -2.55 -13.11 -2.63
C ASP A 346 -2.98 -11.64 -2.70
N HIS A 347 -4.30 -11.37 -2.55
CA HIS A 347 -4.88 -10.02 -2.61
C HIS A 347 -4.69 -9.23 -1.31
N ILE A 348 -4.34 -9.89 -0.22
CA ILE A 348 -4.27 -9.31 1.13
C ILE A 348 -2.80 -9.17 1.55
N PHE A 349 -2.05 -10.28 1.52
CA PHE A 349 -0.64 -10.26 1.91
C PHE A 349 0.28 -10.16 0.70
N MET A 350 1.38 -9.44 0.87
CA MET A 350 2.44 -9.33 -0.13
C MET A 350 3.51 -10.38 0.10
N GLN A 351 4.25 -10.73 -0.96
CA GLN A 351 5.44 -11.58 -0.83
C GLN A 351 6.41 -10.96 0.18
N GLY A 352 6.85 -11.75 1.15
CA GLY A 352 7.70 -11.30 2.27
C GLY A 352 6.95 -10.95 3.54
N GLN A 353 5.62 -10.80 3.52
CA GLN A 353 4.82 -10.66 4.73
C GLN A 353 4.48 -12.03 5.35
N HIS A 354 4.41 -12.06 6.67
CA HIS A 354 3.90 -13.21 7.39
C HIS A 354 2.41 -13.41 7.07
N GLY A 355 2.06 -14.59 6.55
CA GLY A 355 0.69 -14.92 6.12
C GLY A 355 0.52 -15.04 4.60
N TYR A 356 1.48 -14.58 3.78
CA TYR A 356 1.40 -14.72 2.34
C TYR A 356 1.25 -16.19 1.91
N GLN A 357 0.24 -16.44 1.07
CA GLN A 357 0.04 -17.70 0.36
C GLN A 357 -0.30 -17.41 -1.11
N ASP A 358 0.15 -18.27 -2.02
CA ASP A 358 -0.32 -18.19 -3.41
C ASP A 358 -1.63 -18.98 -3.54
N ASN A 359 -2.75 -18.29 -3.54
CA ASN A 359 -4.09 -18.86 -3.67
C ASN A 359 -4.64 -18.73 -5.11
N SER A 360 -3.82 -18.34 -6.09
CA SER A 360 -4.23 -17.97 -7.44
C SER A 360 -4.61 -19.14 -8.37
N GLN A 361 -4.63 -20.37 -7.89
CA GLN A 361 -4.86 -21.58 -8.71
C GLN A 361 -6.20 -21.55 -9.46
N ALA A 362 -7.24 -20.93 -8.91
CA ALA A 362 -8.57 -20.83 -9.54
C ALA A 362 -8.50 -20.16 -10.93
N THR A 363 -7.58 -19.23 -11.12
CA THR A 363 -7.39 -18.46 -12.37
C THR A 363 -6.03 -18.69 -13.02
N ALA A 364 -5.37 -19.83 -12.70
CA ALA A 364 -4.10 -20.20 -13.33
C ALA A 364 -4.20 -20.15 -14.85
N TYR A 365 -3.13 -19.66 -15.51
CA TYR A 365 -3.09 -19.52 -16.96
C TYR A 365 -3.28 -20.86 -17.66
N ASP A 366 -4.38 -20.99 -18.37
CA ASP A 366 -4.74 -22.14 -19.21
C ASP A 366 -5.66 -21.67 -20.35
N PRO A 367 -5.08 -21.25 -21.49
CA PRO A 367 -5.88 -20.73 -22.61
C PRO A 367 -6.76 -21.81 -23.25
N ALA A 368 -6.42 -23.11 -23.10
CA ALA A 368 -7.26 -24.19 -23.58
C ALA A 368 -8.49 -24.36 -22.70
N ALA A 369 -8.34 -24.33 -21.37
CA ALA A 369 -9.48 -24.30 -20.45
C ALA A 369 -10.34 -23.04 -20.63
N ALA A 370 -9.70 -21.87 -20.79
CA ALA A 370 -10.40 -20.61 -21.08
C ALA A 370 -11.29 -20.73 -22.33
N SER A 371 -10.74 -21.27 -23.42
CA SER A 371 -11.51 -21.50 -24.66
C SER A 371 -12.68 -22.45 -24.44
N ARG A 372 -12.50 -23.58 -23.75
CA ARG A 372 -13.60 -24.51 -23.43
C ARG A 372 -14.67 -23.86 -22.57
N MET A 373 -14.31 -23.08 -21.58
CA MET A 373 -15.27 -22.33 -20.75
C MET A 373 -16.07 -21.32 -21.58
N LEU A 374 -15.42 -20.59 -22.48
CA LEU A 374 -16.11 -19.66 -23.40
C LEU A 374 -17.10 -20.40 -24.31
N ASP A 375 -16.74 -21.57 -24.84
CA ASP A 375 -17.64 -22.41 -25.65
C ASP A 375 -18.86 -22.86 -24.82
N GLN A 376 -18.66 -23.33 -23.57
CA GLN A 376 -19.73 -23.74 -22.65
C GLN A 376 -20.69 -22.59 -22.31
N LEU A 377 -20.17 -21.35 -22.24
CA LEU A 377 -20.96 -20.15 -22.02
C LEU A 377 -21.70 -19.67 -23.29
N GLY A 378 -21.51 -20.37 -24.42
CA GLY A 378 -22.15 -20.08 -25.70
C GLY A 378 -21.42 -18.98 -26.53
N TRP A 379 -20.21 -18.58 -26.13
CA TRP A 379 -19.36 -17.71 -26.92
C TRP A 379 -18.61 -18.55 -27.97
N THR A 380 -19.19 -18.71 -29.15
CA THR A 380 -18.63 -19.56 -30.20
C THR A 380 -17.66 -18.78 -31.10
N ARG A 381 -16.69 -19.50 -31.70
CA ARG A 381 -15.66 -18.94 -32.57
C ARG A 381 -15.68 -19.60 -33.94
N GLN A 382 -15.61 -18.82 -35.01
CA GLN A 382 -15.40 -19.32 -36.36
C GLN A 382 -13.95 -19.08 -36.78
N GLY A 383 -13.21 -20.15 -37.01
CA GLY A 383 -11.79 -20.07 -37.35
C GLY A 383 -10.98 -19.33 -36.27
N GLN A 384 -10.20 -18.35 -36.71
CA GLN A 384 -9.40 -17.48 -35.81
C GLN A 384 -10.09 -16.14 -35.48
N GLY A 385 -11.39 -15.99 -35.82
CA GLY A 385 -12.14 -14.76 -35.59
C GLY A 385 -12.44 -14.46 -34.12
N VAL A 386 -13.12 -13.34 -33.87
CA VAL A 386 -13.65 -12.97 -32.56
C VAL A 386 -14.83 -13.87 -32.21
N ARG A 387 -14.93 -14.30 -30.96
CA ARG A 387 -16.08 -15.07 -30.46
C ARG A 387 -17.35 -14.26 -30.47
N SER A 388 -18.48 -14.92 -30.68
CA SER A 388 -19.79 -14.27 -30.66
C SER A 388 -20.85 -15.11 -29.98
N LYS A 389 -21.85 -14.44 -29.39
CA LYS A 389 -23.02 -15.03 -28.76
C LYS A 389 -24.24 -14.19 -29.11
N GLY A 390 -25.29 -14.80 -29.70
CA GLY A 390 -26.49 -14.07 -30.08
C GLY A 390 -26.25 -12.90 -31.03
N GLY A 391 -25.29 -13.03 -31.95
CA GLY A 391 -24.92 -11.99 -32.92
C GLY A 391 -24.00 -10.87 -32.37
N LYS A 392 -23.71 -10.85 -31.07
CA LYS A 392 -22.79 -9.89 -30.44
C LYS A 392 -21.38 -10.48 -30.32
N GLN A 393 -20.37 -9.72 -30.70
CA GLN A 393 -18.95 -10.09 -30.51
C GLN A 393 -18.57 -10.00 -29.03
N LEU A 394 -17.64 -10.87 -28.60
CA LEU A 394 -17.02 -10.79 -27.29
C LEU A 394 -15.93 -9.73 -27.34
N GLU A 395 -16.30 -8.53 -27.03
CA GLU A 395 -15.46 -7.34 -27.01
C GLU A 395 -15.43 -6.75 -25.59
N ILE A 396 -14.24 -6.44 -25.10
CA ILE A 396 -13.97 -5.92 -23.75
C ILE A 396 -13.27 -4.59 -23.91
N ARG A 397 -13.80 -3.55 -23.25
CA ARG A 397 -13.19 -2.24 -23.20
C ARG A 397 -12.20 -2.16 -22.04
N ASP A 398 -10.92 -1.95 -22.37
CA ASP A 398 -9.83 -1.76 -21.42
C ASP A 398 -9.51 -0.27 -21.28
N VAL A 399 -9.96 0.35 -20.19
CA VAL A 399 -9.77 1.78 -19.92
C VAL A 399 -8.47 1.99 -19.17
N ILE A 400 -7.55 2.75 -19.77
CA ILE A 400 -6.22 3.00 -19.17
C ILE A 400 -5.94 4.51 -19.08
N PRO A 401 -5.19 4.97 -18.06
CA PRO A 401 -4.78 6.36 -17.94
C PRO A 401 -3.69 6.69 -18.98
N THR A 402 -3.81 7.85 -19.63
CA THR A 402 -2.72 8.40 -20.45
C THR A 402 -1.52 8.78 -19.57
N GLN A 403 -0.34 8.89 -20.19
CA GLN A 403 0.93 9.24 -19.53
C GLN A 403 1.37 8.22 -18.45
N THR A 404 0.83 6.99 -18.51
CA THR A 404 1.21 5.88 -17.64
C THR A 404 1.71 4.71 -18.50
N PRO A 405 3.00 4.71 -18.90
CA PRO A 405 3.53 3.71 -19.84
C PRO A 405 3.32 2.26 -19.42
N VAL A 406 3.36 1.98 -18.11
CA VAL A 406 3.15 0.63 -17.58
C VAL A 406 1.75 0.11 -17.87
N SER A 407 0.71 0.97 -17.77
CA SER A 407 -0.67 0.56 -18.06
C SER A 407 -0.87 0.27 -19.56
N ASP A 408 -0.26 1.05 -20.46
CA ASP A 408 -0.28 0.78 -21.91
C ASP A 408 0.42 -0.55 -22.25
N GLN A 409 1.58 -0.83 -21.65
CA GLN A 409 2.31 -2.07 -21.87
C GLN A 409 1.54 -3.30 -21.35
N GLU A 410 0.90 -3.20 -20.18
CA GLU A 410 0.03 -4.25 -19.64
C GLU A 410 -1.18 -4.51 -20.55
N ALA A 411 -1.90 -3.45 -20.94
CA ALA A 411 -3.07 -3.55 -21.80
C ALA A 411 -2.77 -4.20 -23.15
N ARG A 412 -1.65 -3.84 -23.80
CA ARG A 412 -1.22 -4.46 -25.06
C ARG A 412 -0.91 -5.96 -24.93
N GLN A 413 -0.28 -6.37 -23.84
CA GLN A 413 -0.01 -7.80 -23.61
C GLN A 413 -1.32 -8.55 -23.31
N VAL A 414 -2.22 -7.99 -22.52
CA VAL A 414 -3.56 -8.54 -22.25
C VAL A 414 -4.34 -8.69 -23.57
N GLN A 415 -4.33 -7.67 -24.43
CA GLN A 415 -4.97 -7.71 -25.74
C GLN A 415 -4.42 -8.87 -26.60
N GLN A 416 -3.10 -9.07 -26.61
CA GLN A 416 -2.46 -10.16 -27.37
C GLN A 416 -2.85 -11.54 -26.83
N PHE A 417 -2.84 -11.75 -25.50
CA PHE A 417 -3.24 -13.01 -24.90
C PHE A 417 -4.71 -13.32 -25.13
N LEU A 418 -5.59 -12.36 -24.97
CA LEU A 418 -7.03 -12.55 -25.13
C LEU A 418 -7.44 -12.77 -26.59
N ALA A 419 -6.72 -12.16 -27.54
CA ALA A 419 -6.93 -12.43 -28.96
C ALA A 419 -6.71 -13.91 -29.33
N GLN A 420 -5.77 -14.60 -28.65
CA GLN A 420 -5.49 -16.03 -28.87
C GLN A 420 -6.71 -16.91 -28.56
N ILE A 421 -7.54 -16.52 -27.60
CA ILE A 421 -8.77 -17.22 -27.22
C ILE A 421 -10.02 -16.62 -27.86
N GLY A 422 -9.87 -15.66 -28.81
CA GLY A 422 -10.97 -15.05 -29.57
C GLY A 422 -11.73 -13.96 -28.82
N VAL A 423 -11.14 -13.31 -27.84
CA VAL A 423 -11.68 -12.12 -27.18
C VAL A 423 -11.03 -10.88 -27.79
N LYS A 424 -11.84 -9.93 -28.25
CA LYS A 424 -11.36 -8.63 -28.70
C LYS A 424 -11.24 -7.69 -27.50
N VAL A 425 -10.11 -7.01 -27.39
CA VAL A 425 -9.91 -5.96 -26.40
C VAL A 425 -9.77 -4.61 -27.11
N ASP A 426 -10.61 -3.65 -26.72
CA ASP A 426 -10.53 -2.26 -27.16
C ASP A 426 -9.84 -1.42 -26.07
N ILE A 427 -8.59 -1.03 -26.34
CA ILE A 427 -7.79 -0.20 -25.42
C ILE A 427 -8.25 1.25 -25.57
N THR A 428 -8.80 1.81 -24.50
CA THR A 428 -9.38 3.16 -24.46
C THR A 428 -8.54 4.05 -23.52
N PRO A 429 -7.56 4.83 -24.02
CA PRO A 429 -6.80 5.77 -23.20
C PRO A 429 -7.65 6.98 -22.80
N VAL A 430 -7.60 7.36 -21.51
CA VAL A 430 -8.31 8.53 -20.97
C VAL A 430 -7.36 9.44 -20.18
N PRO A 431 -7.63 10.75 -20.06
CA PRO A 431 -6.80 11.63 -19.25
C PRO A 431 -6.65 11.10 -17.82
N LEU A 432 -5.43 11.15 -17.26
CA LEU A 432 -5.16 10.68 -15.91
C LEU A 432 -6.04 11.41 -14.86
N SER A 433 -6.29 12.71 -15.06
CA SER A 433 -7.19 13.51 -14.20
C SER A 433 -8.65 13.03 -14.19
N ASP A 434 -9.09 12.36 -15.24
CA ASP A 434 -10.46 11.89 -15.41
C ASP A 434 -10.62 10.41 -15.05
N PHE A 435 -9.51 9.70 -14.89
CA PHE A 435 -9.47 8.25 -14.82
C PHE A 435 -10.32 7.69 -13.66
N PHE A 436 -10.13 8.20 -12.43
CA PHE A 436 -10.92 7.75 -11.29
C PHE A 436 -12.35 8.31 -11.32
N ASP A 437 -12.50 9.62 -11.42
CA ASP A 437 -13.78 10.28 -11.20
C ASP A 437 -14.80 10.04 -12.33
N LYS A 438 -14.33 9.95 -13.58
CA LYS A 438 -15.24 9.81 -14.74
C LYS A 438 -15.33 8.38 -15.28
N HIS A 439 -14.38 7.51 -14.93
CA HIS A 439 -14.35 6.16 -15.48
C HIS A 439 -14.43 5.07 -14.40
N LEU A 440 -13.56 5.04 -13.39
CA LEU A 440 -13.54 3.94 -12.42
C LEU A 440 -14.72 3.99 -11.45
N ILE A 441 -14.88 5.10 -10.75
CA ILE A 441 -15.95 5.26 -9.73
C ILE A 441 -17.33 5.06 -10.34
N PRO A 442 -17.68 5.67 -11.50
CA PRO A 442 -18.97 5.41 -12.14
C PRO A 442 -19.10 4.02 -12.79
N GLY A 443 -18.00 3.28 -12.98
CA GLY A 443 -18.00 1.96 -13.62
C GLY A 443 -18.00 2.03 -15.16
N ASN A 444 -17.42 3.07 -15.75
CA ASN A 444 -17.34 3.26 -17.21
C ASN A 444 -16.15 2.50 -17.83
N PHE A 445 -15.98 1.23 -17.49
CA PHE A 445 -14.94 0.31 -17.99
C PHE A 445 -15.46 -1.12 -17.99
N ASP A 446 -14.81 -2.03 -18.71
CA ASP A 446 -14.98 -3.47 -18.51
C ASP A 446 -13.80 -4.05 -17.75
N ILE A 447 -12.56 -3.70 -18.14
CA ILE A 447 -11.34 -3.94 -17.38
C ILE A 447 -10.49 -2.67 -17.31
N THR A 448 -9.57 -2.62 -16.34
CA THR A 448 -8.65 -1.48 -16.16
C THR A 448 -7.42 -1.88 -15.33
N HIS A 449 -6.33 -1.12 -15.46
CA HIS A 449 -5.03 -1.39 -14.85
C HIS A 449 -4.55 -0.21 -14.00
N PHE A 450 -4.28 -0.45 -12.72
CA PHE A 450 -3.66 0.53 -11.82
C PHE A 450 -2.95 -0.17 -10.64
N SER A 451 -2.35 0.59 -9.74
CA SER A 451 -1.73 0.03 -8.53
C SER A 451 -2.61 0.30 -7.31
N TRP A 452 -2.76 -0.70 -6.46
CA TRP A 452 -3.12 -0.46 -5.07
C TRP A 452 -1.87 -0.16 -4.26
N ILE A 453 -1.99 0.74 -3.30
CA ILE A 453 -0.99 1.01 -2.26
C ILE A 453 -1.46 0.24 -1.03
N GLY A 454 -0.64 -0.72 -0.59
CA GLY A 454 -0.93 -1.47 0.61
C GLY A 454 -0.70 -0.66 1.88
N THR A 455 -1.27 -1.14 2.98
CA THR A 455 -1.15 -0.56 4.31
C THR A 455 -0.50 -1.55 5.27
N ASP A 456 -0.12 -1.08 6.46
CA ASP A 456 0.42 -1.91 7.52
C ASP A 456 -0.61 -2.90 8.11
N PHE A 457 -1.90 -2.66 7.81
CA PHE A 457 -3.03 -3.46 8.26
C PHE A 457 -3.83 -4.00 7.08
N PRO A 458 -3.24 -4.92 6.29
CA PRO A 458 -3.81 -5.32 4.99
C PRO A 458 -5.16 -6.02 5.10
N VAL A 459 -5.46 -6.69 6.23
CA VAL A 459 -6.74 -7.38 6.41
C VAL A 459 -7.89 -6.39 6.52
N SER A 460 -7.80 -5.40 7.41
CA SER A 460 -8.90 -4.44 7.59
C SER A 460 -9.03 -3.46 6.43
N SER A 461 -7.90 -3.01 5.86
CA SER A 461 -7.92 -2.04 4.75
C SER A 461 -8.45 -2.63 3.44
N SER A 462 -8.18 -3.92 3.15
CA SER A 462 -8.66 -4.55 1.92
C SER A 462 -10.17 -4.81 1.89
N GLY A 463 -10.85 -4.72 3.03
CA GLY A 463 -12.31 -4.85 3.09
C GLY A 463 -13.06 -3.81 2.27
N SER A 464 -12.52 -2.59 2.11
CA SER A 464 -13.11 -1.55 1.26
C SER A 464 -12.99 -1.86 -0.24
N ILE A 465 -12.00 -2.68 -0.62
CA ILE A 465 -11.71 -3.06 -2.01
C ILE A 465 -12.52 -4.30 -2.41
N TYR A 466 -12.58 -5.31 -1.55
CA TYR A 466 -13.12 -6.65 -1.90
C TYR A 466 -14.47 -6.96 -1.26
N GLY A 467 -14.87 -6.21 -0.23
CA GLY A 467 -16.20 -6.32 0.38
C GLY A 467 -17.28 -5.61 -0.44
N THR A 468 -18.55 -5.95 -0.14
CA THR A 468 -19.74 -5.30 -0.72
C THR A 468 -20.62 -4.65 0.34
N ARG A 469 -20.21 -4.66 1.61
CA ARG A 469 -20.90 -4.05 2.75
C ARG A 469 -20.00 -3.08 3.49
N GLY A 470 -20.60 -2.09 4.12
CA GLY A 470 -19.86 -1.07 4.89
C GLY A 470 -19.21 -0.02 3.99
N ASP A 471 -17.97 0.36 4.30
CA ASP A 471 -17.17 1.26 3.47
C ASP A 471 -16.55 0.47 2.31
N THR A 472 -17.21 0.49 1.16
CA THR A 472 -16.82 -0.25 -0.05
C THR A 472 -16.55 0.68 -1.22
N GLN A 473 -16.15 1.91 -0.95
CA GLN A 473 -15.97 2.93 -2.00
C GLN A 473 -14.87 2.58 -3.02
N GLN A 474 -13.99 1.64 -2.68
CA GLN A 474 -12.90 1.18 -3.55
C GLN A 474 -13.23 -0.13 -4.31
N ASN A 475 -14.38 -0.73 -4.08
CA ASN A 475 -14.85 -1.87 -4.87
C ASN A 475 -15.44 -1.39 -6.20
N PHE A 476 -14.59 -0.89 -7.09
CA PHE A 476 -15.01 -0.30 -8.38
C PHE A 476 -15.72 -1.30 -9.29
N GLY A 477 -15.36 -2.57 -9.20
CA GLY A 477 -15.97 -3.66 -9.98
C GLY A 477 -17.31 -4.14 -9.46
N GLY A 478 -17.67 -3.82 -8.21
CA GLY A 478 -18.91 -4.28 -7.56
C GLY A 478 -18.99 -5.80 -7.41
N ILE A 479 -17.84 -6.49 -7.31
CA ILE A 479 -17.76 -7.95 -7.18
C ILE A 479 -17.51 -8.30 -5.71
N GLY A 480 -18.15 -9.36 -5.24
CA GLY A 480 -18.06 -9.88 -3.89
C GLY A 480 -19.38 -10.51 -3.48
N ASP A 481 -19.41 -11.15 -2.32
CA ASP A 481 -20.59 -11.84 -1.79
C ASP A 481 -20.64 -11.79 -0.26
N ASP A 482 -21.68 -12.39 0.29
CA ASP A 482 -21.88 -12.47 1.74
C ASP A 482 -20.82 -13.33 2.44
N THR A 483 -20.21 -14.29 1.76
CA THR A 483 -19.13 -15.11 2.32
C THR A 483 -17.91 -14.25 2.60
N ILE A 484 -17.48 -13.46 1.63
CA ILE A 484 -16.37 -12.49 1.76
C ILE A 484 -16.66 -11.49 2.87
N ASN A 485 -17.88 -10.90 2.88
CA ASN A 485 -18.27 -9.93 3.90
C ASN A 485 -18.24 -10.50 5.33
N ASN A 486 -18.74 -11.74 5.50
CA ASN A 486 -18.78 -12.40 6.81
C ASN A 486 -17.38 -12.77 7.29
N LEU A 487 -16.51 -13.27 6.41
CA LEU A 487 -15.11 -13.56 6.73
C LEU A 487 -14.34 -12.30 7.12
N TYR A 488 -14.53 -11.16 6.43
CA TYR A 488 -13.96 -9.88 6.86
C TYR A 488 -14.46 -9.44 8.23
N ALA A 489 -15.77 -9.60 8.50
CA ALA A 489 -16.34 -9.26 9.80
C ALA A 489 -15.76 -10.15 10.93
N GLU A 490 -15.45 -11.42 10.66
CA GLU A 490 -14.79 -12.31 11.61
C GLU A 490 -13.31 -11.94 11.78
N ALA A 491 -12.56 -11.78 10.67
CA ALA A 491 -11.13 -11.45 10.69
C ALA A 491 -10.84 -10.12 11.41
N ASN A 492 -11.69 -9.10 11.23
CA ASN A 492 -11.54 -7.81 11.88
C ASN A 492 -11.79 -7.83 13.39
N ARG A 493 -12.40 -8.90 13.93
CA ARG A 493 -12.63 -9.09 15.37
C ARG A 493 -11.66 -10.08 16.00
N GLU A 494 -10.83 -10.74 15.19
CA GLU A 494 -9.94 -11.80 15.64
C GLU A 494 -8.61 -11.21 16.16
N PHE A 495 -8.30 -11.49 17.42
CA PHE A 495 -7.07 -11.03 18.09
C PHE A 495 -5.94 -12.08 18.08
N ASP A 496 -6.24 -13.35 17.82
CA ASP A 496 -5.21 -14.35 17.61
C ASP A 496 -4.60 -14.18 16.21
N PRO A 497 -3.29 -13.88 16.11
CA PRO A 497 -2.66 -13.58 14.82
C PRO A 497 -2.71 -14.75 13.83
N ALA A 498 -2.57 -16.00 14.33
CA ALA A 498 -2.55 -17.16 13.46
C ALA A 498 -3.95 -17.43 12.87
N ARG A 499 -4.98 -17.28 13.69
CA ARG A 499 -6.38 -17.42 13.25
C ARG A 499 -6.77 -16.28 12.30
N LYS A 500 -6.35 -15.05 12.58
CA LYS A 500 -6.59 -13.90 11.68
C LYS A 500 -5.97 -14.12 10.31
N ILE A 501 -4.72 -14.61 10.24
CA ILE A 501 -4.04 -14.96 8.99
C ILE A 501 -4.80 -16.08 8.25
N ALA A 502 -5.27 -17.12 8.98
CA ALA A 502 -6.04 -18.19 8.36
C ALA A 502 -7.36 -17.67 7.74
N LEU A 503 -8.07 -16.78 8.44
CA LEU A 503 -9.27 -16.11 7.91
C LEU A 503 -8.95 -15.24 6.69
N ALA A 504 -7.87 -14.47 6.73
CA ALA A 504 -7.44 -13.65 5.60
C ALA A 504 -7.14 -14.50 4.35
N ASN A 505 -6.47 -15.64 4.51
CA ASN A 505 -6.25 -16.57 3.39
C ASN A 505 -7.55 -17.21 2.87
N GLN A 506 -8.53 -17.45 3.73
CA GLN A 506 -9.87 -17.88 3.28
C GLN A 506 -10.57 -16.78 2.47
N ILE A 507 -10.49 -15.52 2.93
CA ILE A 507 -11.01 -14.36 2.18
C ILE A 507 -10.36 -14.31 0.80
N ASP A 508 -9.03 -14.41 0.73
CA ASP A 508 -8.29 -14.35 -0.54
C ASP A 508 -8.71 -15.46 -1.51
N GLN A 509 -8.89 -16.71 -1.01
CA GLN A 509 -9.39 -17.82 -1.82
C GLN A 509 -10.78 -17.53 -2.39
N GLU A 510 -11.69 -16.93 -1.62
CA GLU A 510 -13.01 -16.54 -2.12
C GLU A 510 -12.92 -15.40 -3.15
N ILE A 511 -12.04 -14.40 -2.95
CA ILE A 511 -11.79 -13.34 -3.94
C ILE A 511 -11.35 -13.94 -5.28
N TRP A 512 -10.41 -14.89 -5.27
CA TRP A 512 -9.99 -15.60 -6.49
C TRP A 512 -11.14 -16.37 -7.16
N LYS A 513 -12.00 -17.03 -6.38
CA LYS A 513 -13.16 -17.77 -6.91
C LYS A 513 -14.20 -16.85 -7.56
N THR A 514 -14.40 -15.65 -7.05
CA THR A 514 -15.33 -14.67 -7.65
C THR A 514 -14.82 -14.06 -8.94
N GLY A 515 -13.52 -14.18 -9.23
CA GLY A 515 -12.88 -13.51 -10.35
C GLY A 515 -12.92 -11.99 -10.22
N HIS A 516 -12.74 -11.46 -8.98
CA HIS A 516 -12.83 -10.04 -8.68
C HIS A 516 -11.78 -9.22 -9.43
N SER A 517 -10.52 -9.59 -9.26
CA SER A 517 -9.39 -8.95 -9.92
C SER A 517 -8.31 -9.97 -10.25
N LEU A 518 -7.45 -9.64 -11.21
CA LEU A 518 -6.31 -10.48 -11.59
C LEU A 518 -5.03 -9.77 -11.17
N LEU A 519 -4.39 -10.28 -10.11
CA LEU A 519 -3.12 -9.75 -9.63
C LEU A 519 -2.02 -10.03 -10.67
N LEU A 520 -1.22 -9.02 -10.96
CA LEU A 520 -0.07 -9.15 -11.88
C LEU A 520 1.21 -9.38 -11.07
N TYR A 521 1.68 -8.37 -10.36
CA TYR A 521 2.92 -8.47 -9.58
C TYR A 521 2.92 -7.50 -8.41
N GLN A 522 3.71 -7.83 -7.38
CA GLN A 522 4.09 -6.88 -6.33
C GLN A 522 5.00 -5.82 -6.95
N ARG A 523 4.57 -4.56 -6.86
CA ARG A 523 5.32 -3.44 -7.44
C ARG A 523 6.54 -3.17 -6.57
N PRO A 524 7.77 -3.27 -7.12
CA PRO A 524 8.95 -2.94 -6.34
C PRO A 524 9.01 -1.43 -6.06
N ASN A 525 9.48 -1.06 -4.88
CA ASN A 525 9.92 0.28 -4.59
C ASN A 525 11.33 0.45 -5.18
N VAL A 526 11.45 1.25 -6.23
CA VAL A 526 12.71 1.51 -6.95
C VAL A 526 12.95 3.00 -6.99
N VAL A 527 13.99 3.43 -6.31
CA VAL A 527 14.28 4.85 -6.11
C VAL A 527 15.67 5.17 -6.62
N ALA A 528 15.77 6.18 -7.46
CA ALA A 528 17.05 6.78 -7.83
C ALA A 528 17.37 7.91 -6.84
N VAL A 529 18.46 7.79 -6.10
CA VAL A 529 18.83 8.69 -5.01
C VAL A 529 20.20 9.28 -5.31
N ARG A 530 20.38 10.58 -5.08
CA ARG A 530 21.68 11.25 -5.23
C ARG A 530 22.70 10.69 -4.24
N ASN A 531 23.94 10.55 -4.71
CA ASN A 531 25.05 10.12 -3.86
C ASN A 531 25.23 11.08 -2.69
N GLY A 532 25.60 10.53 -1.55
CA GLY A 532 25.73 11.29 -0.30
C GLY A 532 24.45 11.39 0.53
N VAL A 533 23.28 11.06 -0.01
CA VAL A 533 22.06 10.90 0.81
C VAL A 533 22.10 9.54 1.52
N ALA A 534 21.88 9.55 2.83
CA ALA A 534 21.83 8.38 3.69
C ALA A 534 20.49 8.29 4.44
N ASN A 535 20.13 7.08 4.83
CA ASN A 535 18.90 6.74 5.56
C ASN A 535 17.61 7.15 4.82
N PHE A 536 17.67 7.15 3.47
CA PHE A 536 16.53 7.42 2.59
C PHE A 536 16.64 6.59 1.32
N GLY A 537 15.53 6.07 0.82
CA GLY A 537 15.53 5.29 -0.42
C GLY A 537 14.33 4.36 -0.54
N ALA A 538 14.59 3.08 -0.77
CA ALA A 538 13.55 2.07 -0.88
C ALA A 538 13.27 1.47 0.51
N PHE A 539 12.18 1.91 1.12
CA PHE A 539 11.80 1.51 2.49
C PHE A 539 11.07 0.16 2.58
N GLY A 540 10.59 -0.37 1.44
CA GLY A 540 9.83 -1.61 1.44
C GLY A 540 8.53 -1.48 2.23
N PHE A 541 8.40 -2.25 3.32
CA PHE A 541 7.26 -2.16 4.24
C PHE A 541 7.48 -1.13 5.37
N ALA A 542 8.71 -0.65 5.56
CA ALA A 542 9.00 0.27 6.65
C ALA A 542 8.57 1.71 6.36
N ASP A 543 8.26 2.43 7.41
CA ASP A 543 8.02 3.86 7.35
C ASP A 543 9.31 4.67 7.18
N THR A 544 9.18 5.85 6.61
CA THR A 544 10.25 6.84 6.56
C THR A 544 10.45 7.49 7.94
N ILE A 545 11.66 7.41 8.47
CA ILE A 545 12.02 8.08 9.74
C ILE A 545 12.72 9.38 9.42
N TYR A 546 11.96 10.48 9.42
CA TYR A 546 12.43 11.81 8.97
C TYR A 546 13.59 12.36 9.78
N THR A 547 13.72 12.01 11.06
CA THR A 547 14.85 12.40 11.94
C THR A 547 16.17 11.77 11.52
N ASP A 548 16.13 10.64 10.82
CA ASP A 548 17.32 9.86 10.49
C ASP A 548 17.90 10.21 9.11
N ILE A 549 17.10 10.85 8.24
CA ILE A 549 17.55 11.27 6.91
C ILE A 549 18.70 12.28 7.06
N GLY A 550 19.76 12.09 6.28
CA GLY A 550 20.88 13.03 6.31
C GLY A 550 21.84 12.85 5.13
N PHE A 551 22.90 13.62 5.18
CA PHE A 551 23.98 13.54 4.19
C PHE A 551 25.23 12.98 4.82
N THR A 552 25.97 12.17 4.07
CA THR A 552 27.30 11.70 4.50
C THR A 552 28.26 12.88 4.63
N ARG A 553 29.28 12.71 5.49
CA ARG A 553 30.37 13.69 5.67
C ARG A 553 31.27 13.76 4.46
#